data_11804875698e681b349a46912c099c9f
#
_entry.id   11804875698e681b349a46912c099c9f
#
_cell.length_a   1.000
_cell.length_b   1.000
_cell.length_c   1.000
_cell.angle_alpha   90.00
_cell.angle_beta   90.00
_cell.angle_gamma   90.00
#
_symmetry.space_group_name_H-M   'P 1'
#
loop_
_entity.id
_entity.type
_entity.pdbx_description
1 polymer ?
#
loop_
_entity_poly.entity_id
_entity_poly.type
_entity_poly.pdbx_seq_one_letter_code
_entity_poly.pdbx_strand_id
1 'polypeptide(L)'
;MSPFQTFATRLARSVSLSTQTRHLEFEVPGVTRFGFVAGQWLSFKTNKPDGEEITRAYSIASPPGEDNRFALCLNRVQDGFMSNFLCDMNVGEEITCQGPFGDFILRPPLRDTVFIATGTGIAPFHSMLHWLLADPARHQDKQLSLLFGNRTESDIYYHVEFLDLAARHPNFKYLPTLSRGAPDWPGLRGYVQEHLPGIVQGRSDMHAYICGLDKMIKANRELLKSLGWDRKSILYEKYD
;
A
#
# COMPACT_ATOMS: atom_id res chain seq x y z
N MET A 1 16.23 -23.32 -6.85
CA MET A 1 15.19 -22.26 -6.88
C MET A 1 13.85 -22.97 -6.75
N SER A 2 13.09 -22.68 -5.71
CA SER A 2 11.70 -23.16 -5.63
C SER A 2 10.95 -22.57 -6.81
N PRO A 3 10.24 -23.35 -7.65
CA PRO A 3 9.45 -22.77 -8.72
C PRO A 3 8.42 -21.84 -8.08
N PHE A 4 8.33 -20.61 -8.59
CA PHE A 4 7.34 -19.63 -8.12
C PHE A 4 5.95 -20.25 -8.22
N GLN A 5 5.22 -20.20 -7.11
CA GLN A 5 3.91 -20.83 -7.07
C GLN A 5 2.92 -20.00 -7.88
N THR A 6 2.18 -20.69 -8.76
CA THR A 6 1.12 -20.09 -9.59
C THR A 6 -0.24 -20.48 -9.02
N PHE A 7 -1.13 -19.52 -8.91
CA PHE A 7 -2.48 -19.71 -8.37
C PHE A 7 -3.54 -19.28 -9.37
N ALA A 8 -4.58 -20.07 -9.52
CA ALA A 8 -5.85 -19.56 -10.00
C ALA A 8 -6.52 -18.79 -8.87
N THR A 9 -6.97 -17.58 -9.14
CA THR A 9 -7.65 -16.73 -8.16
C THR A 9 -9.01 -16.31 -8.70
N ARG A 10 -9.99 -16.17 -7.83
CA ARG A 10 -11.35 -15.76 -8.18
C ARG A 10 -11.70 -14.45 -7.51
N LEU A 11 -12.24 -13.50 -8.26
CA LEU A 11 -12.73 -12.25 -7.69
C LEU A 11 -13.94 -12.53 -6.79
N ALA A 12 -13.79 -12.27 -5.50
CA ALA A 12 -14.84 -12.47 -4.50
C ALA A 12 -15.64 -11.19 -4.24
N ARG A 13 -14.99 -10.01 -4.33
CA ARG A 13 -15.63 -8.70 -4.06
C ARG A 13 -14.89 -7.58 -4.78
N SER A 14 -15.65 -6.58 -5.26
CA SER A 14 -15.11 -5.35 -5.85
C SER A 14 -15.78 -4.14 -5.20
N VAL A 15 -14.97 -3.22 -4.65
CA VAL A 15 -15.44 -1.99 -3.98
C VAL A 15 -14.81 -0.79 -4.65
N SER A 16 -15.61 0.23 -4.99
CA SER A 16 -15.09 1.51 -5.46
C SER A 16 -14.54 2.31 -4.28
N LEU A 17 -13.26 2.69 -4.34
CA LEU A 17 -12.65 3.63 -3.41
C LEU A 17 -12.69 5.06 -3.95
N SER A 18 -12.71 5.20 -5.28
CA SER A 18 -12.96 6.46 -6.01
C SER A 18 -13.51 6.13 -7.39
N THR A 19 -13.72 7.13 -8.25
CA THR A 19 -14.12 6.92 -9.65
C THR A 19 -13.14 6.07 -10.45
N GLN A 20 -11.86 6.08 -10.10
CA GLN A 20 -10.78 5.40 -10.81
C GLN A 20 -10.11 4.28 -10.01
N THR A 21 -10.41 4.16 -8.71
CA THR A 21 -9.71 3.22 -7.82
C THR A 21 -10.64 2.16 -7.29
N ARG A 22 -10.18 0.92 -7.34
CA ARG A 22 -10.89 -0.25 -6.81
C ARG A 22 -10.11 -0.92 -5.68
N HIS A 23 -10.85 -1.42 -4.71
CA HIS A 23 -10.42 -2.47 -3.80
C HIS A 23 -11.00 -3.78 -4.30
N LEU A 24 -10.15 -4.73 -4.66
CA LEU A 24 -10.52 -6.02 -5.22
C LEU A 24 -10.10 -7.13 -4.26
N GLU A 25 -11.07 -7.87 -3.73
CA GLU A 25 -10.81 -9.03 -2.88
C GLU A 25 -10.86 -10.31 -3.73
N PHE A 26 -9.80 -11.09 -3.65
CA PHE A 26 -9.68 -12.38 -4.32
C PHE A 26 -9.64 -13.53 -3.32
N GLU A 27 -10.18 -14.67 -3.70
CA GLU A 27 -9.96 -15.95 -3.04
C GLU A 27 -9.05 -16.85 -3.89
N VAL A 28 -8.31 -17.73 -3.24
CA VAL A 28 -7.46 -18.75 -3.90
C VAL A 28 -8.14 -20.10 -3.70
N PRO A 29 -8.87 -20.62 -4.70
CA PRO A 29 -9.53 -21.91 -4.59
C PRO A 29 -8.52 -23.05 -4.36
N GLY A 30 -8.92 -24.06 -3.58
CA GLY A 30 -8.10 -25.24 -3.35
C GLY A 30 -7.05 -25.13 -2.24
N VAL A 31 -6.90 -23.95 -1.61
CA VAL A 31 -6.09 -23.78 -0.40
C VAL A 31 -6.96 -23.30 0.76
N THR A 32 -6.62 -23.72 1.97
CA THR A 32 -7.31 -23.27 3.20
C THR A 32 -6.79 -21.94 3.68
N ARG A 33 -5.51 -21.65 3.39
CA ARG A 33 -4.83 -20.39 3.75
C ARG A 33 -3.93 -19.94 2.62
N PHE A 34 -3.99 -18.65 2.30
CA PHE A 34 -3.04 -18.02 1.39
C PHE A 34 -1.99 -17.25 2.20
N GLY A 35 -0.78 -17.83 2.30
CA GLY A 35 0.29 -17.28 3.14
C GLY A 35 1.11 -16.21 2.42
N PHE A 36 1.23 -15.04 3.04
CA PHE A 36 2.12 -13.95 2.60
C PHE A 36 2.56 -13.09 3.81
N VAL A 37 3.51 -12.21 3.58
CA VAL A 37 3.96 -11.20 4.56
C VAL A 37 3.47 -9.82 4.12
N ALA A 38 3.00 -9.01 5.07
CA ALA A 38 2.52 -7.66 4.79
C ALA A 38 3.60 -6.83 4.07
N GLY A 39 3.22 -6.24 2.93
CA GLY A 39 4.11 -5.51 2.03
C GLY A 39 4.56 -6.29 0.79
N GLN A 40 4.29 -7.59 0.70
CA GLN A 40 4.53 -8.38 -0.51
C GLN A 40 3.52 -8.06 -1.62
N TRP A 41 3.85 -8.48 -2.84
CA TRP A 41 3.07 -8.28 -4.05
C TRP A 41 2.86 -9.58 -4.83
N LEU A 42 1.89 -9.56 -5.75
CA LEU A 42 1.56 -10.64 -6.66
C LEU A 42 1.72 -10.18 -8.10
N SER A 43 2.13 -11.10 -8.97
CA SER A 43 2.24 -10.89 -10.41
C SER A 43 1.02 -11.50 -11.10
N PHE A 44 0.14 -10.67 -11.63
CA PHE A 44 -1.05 -11.09 -12.38
C PHE A 44 -0.74 -11.24 -13.85
N LYS A 45 -1.31 -12.27 -14.46
CA LYS A 45 -1.06 -12.66 -15.84
C LYS A 45 -2.36 -12.87 -16.61
N THR A 46 -2.46 -12.28 -17.79
CA THR A 46 -3.57 -12.52 -18.73
C THR A 46 -3.11 -12.26 -20.16
N ASN A 47 -3.93 -12.59 -21.16
CA ASN A 47 -3.66 -12.33 -22.56
C ASN A 47 -4.53 -11.18 -23.09
N LYS A 48 -3.96 -10.34 -23.94
CA LYS A 48 -4.72 -9.39 -24.74
C LYS A 48 -5.54 -10.11 -25.84
N PRO A 49 -6.52 -9.44 -26.46
CA PRO A 49 -7.29 -10.01 -27.57
C PRO A 49 -6.45 -10.46 -28.77
N ASP A 50 -5.27 -9.85 -28.98
CA ASP A 50 -4.32 -10.22 -30.03
C ASP A 50 -3.41 -11.42 -29.66
N GLY A 51 -3.58 -11.98 -28.46
CA GLY A 51 -2.82 -13.11 -27.94
C GLY A 51 -1.54 -12.71 -27.18
N GLU A 52 -1.18 -11.42 -27.12
CA GLU A 52 -0.02 -10.96 -26.35
C GLU A 52 -0.24 -11.20 -24.85
N GLU A 53 0.69 -11.92 -24.23
CA GLU A 53 0.69 -12.13 -22.78
C GLU A 53 1.13 -10.86 -22.04
N ILE A 54 0.33 -10.45 -21.07
CA ILE A 54 0.64 -9.33 -20.19
C ILE A 54 0.77 -9.80 -18.76
N THR A 55 1.81 -9.31 -18.10
CA THR A 55 2.08 -9.52 -16.68
C THR A 55 2.26 -8.19 -15.97
N ARG A 56 1.59 -8.00 -14.81
CA ARG A 56 1.72 -6.79 -13.96
C ARG A 56 1.73 -7.16 -12.49
N ALA A 57 2.59 -6.47 -11.75
CA ALA A 57 2.71 -6.59 -10.30
C ALA A 57 1.74 -5.67 -9.57
N TYR A 58 1.16 -6.18 -8.48
CA TYR A 58 0.29 -5.41 -7.57
C TYR A 58 0.59 -5.79 -6.13
N SER A 59 0.86 -4.80 -5.29
CA SER A 59 1.08 -5.01 -3.86
C SER A 59 -0.21 -5.46 -3.18
N ILE A 60 -0.09 -6.40 -2.26
CA ILE A 60 -1.22 -6.92 -1.49
C ILE A 60 -1.64 -5.84 -0.49
N ALA A 61 -2.91 -5.45 -0.53
CA ALA A 61 -3.47 -4.41 0.31
C ALA A 61 -4.08 -4.95 1.62
N SER A 62 -4.59 -6.19 1.64
CA SER A 62 -5.09 -6.80 2.87
C SER A 62 -3.97 -7.20 3.81
N PRO A 63 -4.20 -7.24 5.15
CA PRO A 63 -3.28 -7.88 6.07
C PRO A 63 -3.21 -9.39 5.82
N PRO A 64 -2.10 -10.07 6.16
CA PRO A 64 -2.05 -11.52 6.21
C PRO A 64 -3.11 -12.08 7.18
N GLY A 65 -3.86 -13.06 6.71
CA GLY A 65 -4.95 -13.72 7.46
C GLY A 65 -4.75 -15.23 7.58
N GLU A 66 -5.73 -15.88 8.19
CA GLU A 66 -5.76 -17.35 8.33
C GLU A 66 -6.67 -18.01 7.26
N ASP A 67 -7.22 -17.22 6.34
CA ASP A 67 -8.07 -17.67 5.23
C ASP A 67 -7.30 -17.72 3.90
N ASN A 68 -8.00 -18.07 2.84
CA ASN A 68 -7.46 -18.17 1.49
C ASN A 68 -7.62 -16.88 0.68
N ARG A 69 -7.73 -15.71 1.32
CA ARG A 69 -8.05 -14.44 0.67
C ARG A 69 -6.89 -13.45 0.70
N PHE A 70 -6.91 -12.56 -0.26
CA PHE A 70 -6.10 -11.36 -0.29
C PHE A 70 -6.84 -10.24 -1.04
N ALA A 71 -6.40 -9.00 -0.87
CA ALA A 71 -6.98 -7.88 -1.59
C ALA A 71 -5.92 -7.03 -2.27
N LEU A 72 -6.33 -6.34 -3.34
CA LEU A 72 -5.55 -5.35 -4.07
C LEU A 72 -6.20 -3.97 -3.97
N CYS A 73 -5.39 -2.92 -4.03
CA CYS A 73 -5.82 -1.55 -4.24
C CYS A 73 -5.15 -1.02 -5.51
N LEU A 74 -5.92 -0.76 -6.55
CA LEU A 74 -5.37 -0.35 -7.83
C LEU A 74 -6.21 0.71 -8.53
N ASN A 75 -5.53 1.57 -9.29
CA ASN A 75 -6.16 2.54 -10.17
C ASN A 75 -6.41 1.95 -11.55
N ARG A 76 -7.53 2.33 -12.15
CA ARG A 76 -7.74 2.24 -13.59
C ARG A 76 -6.80 3.22 -14.27
N VAL A 77 -5.83 2.72 -15.00
CA VAL A 77 -4.86 3.54 -15.76
C VAL A 77 -5.39 3.73 -17.18
N GLN A 78 -5.44 4.97 -17.64
CA GLN A 78 -5.75 5.25 -19.05
C GLN A 78 -4.77 4.45 -19.92
N ASP A 79 -5.27 3.73 -20.91
CA ASP A 79 -4.49 2.85 -21.81
C ASP A 79 -3.77 1.66 -21.14
N GLY A 80 -3.98 1.45 -19.84
CA GLY A 80 -3.42 0.32 -19.10
C GLY A 80 -4.28 -0.94 -19.23
N PHE A 81 -3.88 -1.93 -20.03
CA PHE A 81 -4.68 -3.14 -20.26
C PHE A 81 -5.01 -3.89 -18.98
N MET A 82 -4.01 -4.30 -18.18
CA MET A 82 -4.22 -5.11 -16.97
C MET A 82 -5.06 -4.40 -15.91
N SER A 83 -4.83 -3.10 -15.68
CA SER A 83 -5.60 -2.35 -14.69
C SER A 83 -7.06 -2.19 -15.09
N ASN A 84 -7.33 -1.98 -16.39
CA ASN A 84 -8.70 -1.96 -16.92
C ASN A 84 -9.35 -3.33 -16.81
N PHE A 85 -8.65 -4.40 -17.23
CA PHE A 85 -9.12 -5.77 -17.12
C PHE A 85 -9.54 -6.11 -15.68
N LEU A 86 -8.67 -5.87 -14.69
CA LEU A 86 -8.96 -6.13 -13.28
C LEU A 86 -10.14 -5.29 -12.75
N CYS A 87 -10.21 -4.01 -13.15
CA CYS A 87 -11.32 -3.13 -12.73
C CYS A 87 -12.68 -3.52 -13.34
N ASP A 88 -12.67 -4.19 -14.49
CA ASP A 88 -13.88 -4.61 -15.23
C ASP A 88 -14.31 -6.04 -14.91
N MET A 89 -13.49 -6.80 -14.15
CA MET A 89 -13.86 -8.16 -13.73
C MET A 89 -15.17 -8.16 -12.93
N ASN A 90 -15.99 -9.15 -13.23
CA ASN A 90 -17.19 -9.47 -12.45
C ASN A 90 -16.84 -10.43 -11.30
N VAL A 91 -17.59 -10.33 -10.21
CA VAL A 91 -17.48 -11.28 -9.09
C VAL A 91 -17.72 -12.71 -9.61
N GLY A 92 -16.84 -13.62 -9.25
CA GLY A 92 -16.81 -15.01 -9.71
C GLY A 92 -15.86 -15.28 -10.88
N GLU A 93 -15.40 -14.26 -11.60
CA GLU A 93 -14.41 -14.44 -12.67
C GLU A 93 -13.01 -14.76 -12.11
N GLU A 94 -12.23 -15.48 -12.91
CA GLU A 94 -10.92 -16.01 -12.50
C GLU A 94 -9.78 -15.35 -13.28
N ILE A 95 -8.65 -15.19 -12.59
CA ILE A 95 -7.38 -14.76 -13.17
C ILE A 95 -6.23 -15.48 -12.47
N THR A 96 -5.15 -15.69 -13.23
CA THR A 96 -3.94 -16.33 -12.69
C THR A 96 -2.99 -15.30 -12.09
N CYS A 97 -2.43 -15.62 -10.93
CA CYS A 97 -1.34 -14.86 -10.34
C CYS A 97 -0.19 -15.77 -9.90
N GLN A 98 0.98 -15.17 -9.72
CA GLN A 98 2.18 -15.78 -9.19
C GLN A 98 2.68 -15.01 -7.99
N GLY A 99 3.31 -15.70 -7.05
CA GLY A 99 3.90 -15.09 -5.85
C GLY A 99 3.58 -15.86 -4.57
N PRO A 100 3.58 -15.20 -3.39
CA PRO A 100 3.91 -13.78 -3.18
C PRO A 100 5.41 -13.48 -3.36
N PHE A 101 5.72 -12.23 -3.74
CA PHE A 101 7.08 -11.75 -3.99
C PHE A 101 7.37 -10.49 -3.18
N GLY A 102 8.65 -10.09 -3.14
CA GLY A 102 9.11 -8.79 -2.64
C GLY A 102 9.63 -8.81 -1.22
N ASP A 103 10.56 -7.88 -1.00
CA ASP A 103 11.27 -7.66 0.27
C ASP A 103 10.93 -6.30 0.89
N PHE A 104 9.86 -5.64 0.39
CA PHE A 104 9.34 -4.40 0.97
C PHE A 104 8.43 -4.74 2.16
N ILE A 105 9.02 -5.37 3.17
CA ILE A 105 8.36 -5.85 4.38
C ILE A 105 8.89 -5.13 5.61
N LEU A 106 8.16 -5.19 6.72
CA LEU A 106 8.60 -4.61 7.99
C LEU A 106 9.88 -5.29 8.47
N ARG A 107 10.89 -4.48 8.78
CA ARG A 107 12.20 -4.96 9.22
C ARG A 107 12.27 -5.13 10.74
N PRO A 108 12.68 -6.31 11.23
CA PRO A 108 12.97 -6.50 12.65
C PRO A 108 14.37 -5.92 13.00
N PRO A 109 14.55 -5.42 14.25
CA PRO A 109 13.49 -5.10 15.18
C PRO A 109 12.67 -3.90 14.68
N LEU A 110 11.36 -3.87 14.99
CA LEU A 110 10.53 -2.74 14.67
C LEU A 110 11.06 -1.49 15.39
N ARG A 111 11.17 -0.39 14.68
CA ARG A 111 11.50 0.94 15.21
C ARG A 111 10.29 1.85 15.12
N ASP A 112 10.37 3.02 15.72
CA ASP A 112 9.47 4.10 15.37
C ASP A 112 9.50 4.28 13.86
N THR A 113 8.33 4.40 13.24
CA THR A 113 8.24 4.28 11.78
C THR A 113 7.37 5.37 11.19
N VAL A 114 7.85 5.98 10.11
CA VAL A 114 7.05 6.83 9.25
C VAL A 114 6.78 6.12 7.92
N PHE A 115 5.50 5.93 7.61
CA PHE A 115 5.01 5.45 6.32
C PHE A 115 4.62 6.65 5.46
N ILE A 116 5.12 6.72 4.24
CA ILE A 116 4.91 7.84 3.31
C ILE A 116 4.31 7.29 2.03
N ALA A 117 3.05 7.60 1.78
CA ALA A 117 2.31 7.09 0.62
C ALA A 117 1.79 8.20 -0.28
N THR A 118 1.63 7.91 -1.58
CA THR A 118 0.78 8.68 -2.49
C THR A 118 -0.07 7.75 -3.35
N GLY A 119 -1.36 8.08 -3.51
CA GLY A 119 -2.29 7.32 -4.34
C GLY A 119 -2.35 5.85 -3.93
N THR A 120 -2.30 4.94 -4.90
CA THR A 120 -2.32 3.49 -4.65
C THR A 120 -1.07 2.92 -3.97
N GLY A 121 -0.01 3.73 -3.79
CA GLY A 121 1.11 3.38 -2.92
C GLY A 121 0.73 3.18 -1.44
N ILE A 122 -0.52 3.46 -1.10
CA ILE A 122 -1.11 3.12 0.21
C ILE A 122 -1.28 1.60 0.40
N ALA A 123 -1.38 0.80 -0.67
CA ALA A 123 -1.69 -0.62 -0.61
C ALA A 123 -0.78 -1.43 0.35
N PRO A 124 0.56 -1.43 0.23
CA PRO A 124 1.42 -2.16 1.16
C PRO A 124 1.29 -1.64 2.59
N PHE A 125 1.03 -0.35 2.79
CA PHE A 125 0.88 0.22 4.13
C PHE A 125 -0.47 -0.09 4.76
N HIS A 126 -1.53 -0.21 3.97
CA HIS A 126 -2.80 -0.73 4.46
C HIS A 126 -2.61 -2.15 5.01
N SER A 127 -1.93 -3.02 4.27
CA SER A 127 -1.56 -4.36 4.72
C SER A 127 -0.72 -4.33 6.01
N MET A 128 0.37 -3.55 6.04
CA MET A 128 1.31 -3.48 7.16
C MET A 128 0.66 -2.91 8.42
N LEU A 129 -0.07 -1.81 8.32
CA LEU A 129 -0.67 -1.13 9.47
C LEU A 129 -1.80 -1.94 10.08
N HIS A 130 -2.67 -2.54 9.27
CA HIS A 130 -3.71 -3.44 9.79
C HIS A 130 -3.09 -4.67 10.48
N TRP A 131 -2.03 -5.25 9.92
CA TRP A 131 -1.34 -6.36 10.54
C TRP A 131 -0.64 -5.96 11.84
N LEU A 132 0.06 -4.82 11.88
CA LEU A 132 0.74 -4.33 13.07
C LEU A 132 -0.26 -4.03 14.20
N LEU A 133 -1.27 -3.21 13.89
CA LEU A 133 -2.19 -2.66 14.88
C LEU A 133 -3.23 -3.69 15.37
N ALA A 134 -3.38 -4.82 14.68
CA ALA A 134 -4.24 -5.92 15.15
C ALA A 134 -3.72 -6.62 16.42
N ASP A 135 -2.43 -6.49 16.73
CA ASP A 135 -1.83 -7.16 17.88
C ASP A 135 -0.85 -6.20 18.59
N PRO A 136 -1.17 -5.75 19.80
CA PRO A 136 -0.32 -4.84 20.57
C PRO A 136 1.12 -5.33 20.74
N ALA A 137 1.34 -6.65 20.82
CA ALA A 137 2.68 -7.21 20.97
C ALA A 137 3.61 -6.92 19.78
N ARG A 138 3.05 -6.60 18.60
CA ARG A 138 3.81 -6.30 17.38
C ARG A 138 4.35 -4.87 17.33
N HIS A 139 3.73 -3.94 18.08
CA HIS A 139 4.04 -2.52 17.98
C HIS A 139 4.20 -1.81 19.32
N GLN A 140 4.30 -2.57 20.42
CA GLN A 140 4.50 -2.02 21.78
C GLN A 140 5.62 -0.97 21.78
N ASP A 141 5.37 0.15 22.44
CA ASP A 141 6.30 1.27 22.64
C ASP A 141 6.82 1.93 21.35
N LYS A 142 6.24 1.61 20.17
CA LYS A 142 6.64 2.21 18.89
C LYS A 142 5.66 3.25 18.43
N GLN A 143 6.20 4.41 18.02
CA GLN A 143 5.42 5.46 17.38
C GLN A 143 5.32 5.21 15.88
N LEU A 144 4.11 5.14 15.36
CA LEU A 144 3.80 4.91 13.96
C LEU A 144 3.13 6.16 13.38
N SER A 145 3.55 6.59 12.20
CA SER A 145 2.93 7.71 11.51
C SER A 145 2.69 7.36 10.05
N LEU A 146 1.48 7.60 9.54
CA LEU A 146 1.15 7.48 8.13
C LEU A 146 0.95 8.88 7.54
N LEU A 147 1.89 9.33 6.71
CA LEU A 147 1.78 10.54 5.92
C LEU A 147 1.27 10.17 4.53
N PHE A 148 0.01 10.51 4.22
CA PHE A 148 -0.67 10.07 3.01
C PHE A 148 -1.05 11.25 2.12
N GLY A 149 -0.32 11.40 0.99
CA GLY A 149 -0.52 12.48 0.02
C GLY A 149 -1.49 12.10 -1.10
N ASN A 150 -2.49 12.95 -1.30
CA ASN A 150 -3.48 12.84 -2.37
C ASN A 150 -3.71 14.19 -3.06
N ARG A 151 -4.50 14.20 -4.13
CA ARG A 151 -4.86 15.44 -4.82
C ARG A 151 -6.01 16.15 -4.12
N THR A 152 -7.12 15.45 -3.98
CA THR A 152 -8.38 15.94 -3.43
C THR A 152 -8.92 15.00 -2.37
N GLU A 153 -9.95 15.40 -1.65
CA GLU A 153 -10.62 14.61 -0.60
C GLU A 153 -11.13 13.27 -1.13
N SER A 154 -11.68 13.25 -2.34
CA SER A 154 -12.22 12.04 -2.99
C SER A 154 -11.14 11.01 -3.35
N ASP A 155 -9.87 11.41 -3.34
CA ASP A 155 -8.74 10.53 -3.63
C ASP A 155 -8.14 9.90 -2.35
N ILE A 156 -8.68 10.20 -1.17
CA ILE A 156 -8.16 9.64 0.10
C ILE A 156 -8.78 8.24 0.30
N TYR A 157 -8.11 7.23 -0.19
CA TYR A 157 -8.54 5.83 -0.03
C TYR A 157 -8.43 5.38 1.42
N TYR A 158 -9.37 4.55 1.90
CA TYR A 158 -9.41 4.01 3.27
C TYR A 158 -9.44 5.08 4.37
N HIS A 159 -9.92 6.30 4.05
CA HIS A 159 -9.86 7.44 4.97
C HIS A 159 -10.51 7.14 6.33
N VAL A 160 -11.74 6.63 6.31
CA VAL A 160 -12.51 6.31 7.53
C VAL A 160 -11.81 5.21 8.33
N GLU A 161 -11.26 4.20 7.67
CA GLU A 161 -10.54 3.10 8.32
C GLU A 161 -9.29 3.61 9.06
N PHE A 162 -8.48 4.47 8.42
CA PHE A 162 -7.29 5.04 9.08
C PHE A 162 -7.62 6.03 10.19
N LEU A 163 -8.73 6.77 10.10
CA LEU A 163 -9.21 7.60 11.20
C LEU A 163 -9.62 6.73 12.40
N ASP A 164 -10.34 5.64 12.16
CA ASP A 164 -10.73 4.69 13.20
C ASP A 164 -9.52 3.99 13.83
N LEU A 165 -8.53 3.58 13.03
CA LEU A 165 -7.27 3.04 13.54
C LEU A 165 -6.55 4.06 14.43
N ALA A 166 -6.45 5.32 14.02
CA ALA A 166 -5.80 6.37 14.81
C ALA A 166 -6.55 6.66 16.10
N ALA A 167 -7.88 6.60 16.09
CA ALA A 167 -8.70 6.76 17.29
C ALA A 167 -8.51 5.64 18.32
N ARG A 168 -8.29 4.40 17.84
CA ARG A 168 -8.11 3.22 18.71
C ARG A 168 -6.66 2.99 19.18
N HIS A 169 -5.67 3.56 18.47
CA HIS A 169 -4.27 3.33 18.74
C HIS A 169 -3.53 4.66 18.98
N PRO A 170 -3.37 5.11 20.23
CA PRO A 170 -2.75 6.42 20.57
C PRO A 170 -1.31 6.59 20.07
N ASN A 171 -0.61 5.50 19.77
CA ASN A 171 0.74 5.48 19.20
C ASN A 171 0.75 5.49 17.67
N PHE A 172 -0.41 5.54 17.01
CA PHE A 172 -0.53 5.68 15.56
C PHE A 172 -1.10 7.05 15.18
N LYS A 173 -0.39 7.77 14.32
CA LYS A 173 -0.82 9.07 13.77
C LYS A 173 -1.14 8.93 12.29
N TYR A 174 -2.35 9.30 11.90
CA TYR A 174 -2.77 9.38 10.51
C TYR A 174 -2.78 10.84 10.04
N LEU A 175 -1.99 11.15 9.01
CA LEU A 175 -1.68 12.50 8.54
C LEU A 175 -1.96 12.61 7.03
N PRO A 176 -3.23 12.72 6.60
CA PRO A 176 -3.55 12.96 5.20
C PRO A 176 -3.19 14.39 4.80
N THR A 177 -2.55 14.55 3.62
CA THR A 177 -2.24 15.86 3.04
C THR A 177 -2.77 15.96 1.62
N LEU A 178 -3.30 17.12 1.24
CA LEU A 178 -3.89 17.37 -0.06
C LEU A 178 -3.17 18.47 -0.81
N SER A 179 -2.73 18.16 -2.04
CA SER A 179 -2.10 19.15 -2.92
C SER A 179 -3.13 20.07 -3.62
N ARG A 180 -4.40 19.70 -3.65
CA ARG A 180 -5.53 20.42 -4.25
C ARG A 180 -6.80 20.30 -3.40
N GLY A 181 -6.64 20.28 -2.07
CA GLY A 181 -7.77 20.22 -1.15
C GLY A 181 -8.65 21.46 -1.21
N ALA A 182 -9.95 21.29 -0.98
CA ALA A 182 -10.92 22.38 -0.94
C ALA A 182 -10.54 23.41 0.16
N PRO A 183 -10.97 24.69 0.06
CA PRO A 183 -10.58 25.72 1.02
C PRO A 183 -10.91 25.40 2.48
N ASP A 184 -11.92 24.60 2.73
CA ASP A 184 -12.38 24.14 4.03
C ASP A 184 -11.75 22.82 4.52
N TRP A 185 -10.83 22.23 3.75
CA TRP A 185 -10.11 21.03 4.18
C TRP A 185 -9.36 21.26 5.50
N PRO A 186 -9.66 20.51 6.57
CA PRO A 186 -9.09 20.76 7.92
C PRO A 186 -7.71 20.13 8.12
N GLY A 187 -7.28 19.23 7.20
CA GLY A 187 -6.01 18.51 7.31
C GLY A 187 -4.82 19.25 6.70
N LEU A 188 -3.72 18.55 6.53
CA LEU A 188 -2.50 19.08 5.95
C LEU A 188 -2.69 19.44 4.47
N ARG A 189 -1.96 20.47 4.00
CA ARG A 189 -1.98 20.96 2.62
C ARG A 189 -0.59 20.88 2.01
N GLY A 190 -0.50 20.61 0.71
CA GLY A 190 0.77 20.52 -0.01
C GLY A 190 1.25 19.08 -0.16
N TYR A 191 2.54 18.93 -0.45
CA TYR A 191 3.14 17.63 -0.72
C TYR A 191 3.71 16.99 0.55
N VAL A 192 3.78 15.66 0.57
CA VAL A 192 4.27 14.88 1.72
C VAL A 192 5.65 15.31 2.22
N GLN A 193 6.59 15.65 1.33
CA GLN A 193 7.93 16.10 1.72
C GLN A 193 7.95 17.40 2.52
N GLU A 194 6.92 18.23 2.42
CA GLU A 194 6.83 19.51 3.15
C GLU A 194 6.54 19.28 4.64
N HIS A 195 5.88 18.18 4.97
CA HIS A 195 5.48 17.84 6.34
C HIS A 195 6.46 16.91 7.05
N LEU A 196 7.28 16.17 6.28
CA LEU A 196 8.17 15.14 6.81
C LEU A 196 9.14 15.66 7.89
N PRO A 197 9.79 16.85 7.77
CA PRO A 197 10.67 17.37 8.82
C PRO A 197 9.96 17.54 10.18
N GLY A 198 8.73 18.03 10.15
CA GLY A 198 7.90 18.19 11.36
C GLY A 198 7.48 16.88 12.00
N ILE A 199 7.37 15.81 11.21
CA ILE A 199 7.02 14.47 11.69
C ILE A 199 8.23 13.78 12.32
N VAL A 200 9.39 13.83 11.66
CA VAL A 200 10.60 13.17 12.16
C VAL A 200 11.32 13.95 13.26
N GLN A 201 11.08 15.26 13.37
CA GLN A 201 11.57 16.14 14.46
C GLN A 201 13.09 16.01 14.72
N GLY A 202 13.89 15.93 13.66
CA GLY A 202 15.35 15.78 13.75
C GLY A 202 15.83 14.37 14.10
N ARG A 203 14.93 13.41 14.30
CA ARG A 203 15.29 12.01 14.56
C ARG A 203 15.73 11.30 13.28
N SER A 204 16.72 10.43 13.40
CA SER A 204 17.22 9.57 12.31
C SER A 204 17.35 8.10 12.71
N ASP A 205 16.90 7.76 13.92
CA ASP A 205 16.91 6.40 14.50
C ASP A 205 15.65 5.58 14.14
N MET A 206 14.75 6.15 13.36
CA MET A 206 13.48 5.58 12.90
C MET A 206 13.65 4.76 11.61
N HIS A 207 12.59 4.05 11.19
CA HIS A 207 12.45 3.57 9.82
C HIS A 207 11.51 4.47 9.00
N ALA A 208 11.85 4.68 7.73
CA ALA A 208 10.96 5.31 6.75
C ALA A 208 10.61 4.30 5.65
N TYR A 209 9.32 4.08 5.43
CA TYR A 209 8.80 3.29 4.32
C TYR A 209 8.09 4.22 3.35
N ILE A 210 8.49 4.19 2.07
CA ILE A 210 8.01 5.13 1.06
C ILE A 210 7.46 4.35 -0.13
N CYS A 211 6.18 4.57 -0.49
CA CYS A 211 5.57 3.91 -1.65
C CYS A 211 4.69 4.85 -2.46
N GLY A 212 4.78 4.78 -3.79
CA GLY A 212 4.00 5.58 -4.73
C GLY A 212 4.81 6.10 -5.91
N LEU A 213 4.51 7.32 -6.36
CA LEU A 213 5.14 7.94 -7.55
C LEU A 213 6.65 8.14 -7.41
N ASP A 214 7.42 7.83 -8.46
CA ASP A 214 8.89 7.95 -8.48
C ASP A 214 9.41 9.34 -8.03
N LYS A 215 8.79 10.42 -8.48
CA LYS A 215 9.16 11.79 -8.06
C LYS A 215 9.02 12.00 -6.56
N MET A 216 7.93 11.51 -5.97
CA MET A 216 7.68 11.59 -4.52
C MET A 216 8.72 10.77 -3.75
N ILE A 217 8.99 9.54 -4.19
CA ILE A 217 10.00 8.67 -3.57
C ILE A 217 11.37 9.34 -3.59
N LYS A 218 11.81 9.85 -4.74
CA LYS A 218 13.12 10.54 -4.87
C LYS A 218 13.21 11.72 -3.93
N ALA A 219 12.21 12.61 -3.94
CA ALA A 219 12.21 13.81 -3.10
C ALA A 219 12.31 13.48 -1.60
N ASN A 220 11.50 12.53 -1.11
CA ASN A 220 11.53 12.15 0.31
C ASN A 220 12.83 11.44 0.69
N ARG A 221 13.38 10.58 -0.17
CA ARG A 221 14.68 9.93 0.08
C ARG A 221 15.82 10.91 0.15
N GLU A 222 15.86 11.90 -0.74
CA GLU A 222 16.87 12.96 -0.73
C GLU A 222 16.75 13.81 0.53
N LEU A 223 15.54 14.19 0.90
CA LEU A 223 15.27 14.93 2.13
C LEU A 223 15.73 14.17 3.37
N LEU A 224 15.35 12.90 3.53
CA LEU A 224 15.78 12.08 4.69
C LEU A 224 17.31 11.95 4.75
N LYS A 225 17.99 11.76 3.61
CA LYS A 225 19.45 11.73 3.56
C LYS A 225 20.07 13.05 3.99
N SER A 226 19.52 14.20 3.57
CA SER A 226 19.98 15.52 3.99
C SER A 226 19.76 15.77 5.49
N LEU A 227 18.81 15.07 6.11
CA LEU A 227 18.55 15.05 7.54
C LEU A 227 19.41 14.03 8.32
N GLY A 228 20.38 13.40 7.65
CA GLY A 228 21.33 12.48 8.28
C GLY A 228 20.87 11.03 8.43
N TRP A 229 19.79 10.62 7.75
CA TRP A 229 19.31 9.25 7.83
C TRP A 229 20.21 8.26 7.11
N ASP A 230 20.46 7.10 7.74
CA ASP A 230 21.12 5.97 7.09
C ASP A 230 20.22 5.43 5.95
N ARG A 231 20.86 5.13 4.81
CA ARG A 231 20.19 4.55 3.63
C ARG A 231 19.46 3.24 3.95
N LYS A 232 19.95 2.46 4.90
CA LYS A 232 19.34 1.20 5.33
C LYS A 232 18.04 1.39 6.12
N SER A 233 17.83 2.58 6.68
CA SER A 233 16.60 2.96 7.39
C SER A 233 15.54 3.54 6.46
N ILE A 234 15.85 3.77 5.16
CA ILE A 234 14.94 4.32 4.16
C ILE A 234 14.59 3.22 3.16
N LEU A 235 13.44 2.61 3.35
CA LEU A 235 12.91 1.55 2.50
C LEU A 235 11.89 2.14 1.52
N TYR A 236 11.87 1.65 0.28
CA TYR A 236 10.92 2.17 -0.70
C TYR A 236 10.54 1.16 -1.76
N GLU A 237 9.33 1.30 -2.29
CA GLU A 237 8.82 0.56 -3.45
C GLU A 237 8.22 1.56 -4.45
N LYS A 238 8.55 1.40 -5.73
CA LYS A 238 8.06 2.27 -6.79
C LYS A 238 6.84 1.68 -7.46
N TYR A 239 5.88 2.55 -7.74
CA TYR A 239 4.77 2.26 -8.63
C TYR A 239 4.99 3.05 -9.93
N ASP A 240 5.19 2.31 -11.02
CA ASP A 240 5.34 2.87 -12.37
C ASP A 240 3.97 3.00 -13.06
#